data_e926779811e8c0e3935c46ce4eb8513c
#
_entry.id   e926779811e8c0e3935c46ce4eb8513c
#
_cell.length_a   1.000
_cell.length_b   1.000
_cell.length_c   1.000
_cell.angle_alpha   90.00
_cell.angle_beta   90.00
_cell.angle_gamma   90.00
#
_symmetry.space_group_name_H-M   'P 1'
#
loop_
_entity.id
_entity.type
_entity.pdbx_description
1 polymer ?
#
loop_
_entity_poly.entity_id
_entity_poly.type
_entity_poly.pdbx_seq_one_letter_code
_entity_poly.pdbx_strand_id
1 'polypeptide(L)'
;MKEEKVTKNILDWLESNGWKIICYDFPQSGTGVLLHLNNDKRTEKNKGGIIPDIIAVKNDIGIFFENKDRFYKSDFDKLNEIKTESNYSDSLVQLLNGLNVKAIYYGIGIPQLEKDIEKSKLHLEKIDFLISTNTEKEVIIHYDSDGIFSNA
;
A
#
# COMPACT_ATOMS: atom_id res chain seq x y z
N MET A 1 -5.25 -1.19 17.79
CA MET A 1 -5.11 0.04 16.97
C MET A 1 -5.98 -0.09 15.74
N LYS A 2 -6.73 0.93 15.42
CA LYS A 2 -7.61 0.91 14.25
C LYS A 2 -6.83 1.16 12.96
N GLU A 3 -7.36 0.65 11.85
CA GLU A 3 -6.78 0.80 10.52
C GLU A 3 -6.50 2.26 10.15
N GLU A 4 -7.43 3.15 10.46
CA GLU A 4 -7.27 4.59 10.21
C GLU A 4 -6.02 5.16 10.87
N LYS A 5 -5.75 4.74 12.10
CA LYS A 5 -4.56 5.19 12.84
C LYS A 5 -3.28 4.64 12.23
N VAL A 6 -3.32 3.41 11.76
CA VAL A 6 -2.20 2.81 11.03
C VAL A 6 -1.89 3.64 9.78
N THR A 7 -2.91 3.94 9.00
CA THR A 7 -2.75 4.73 7.77
C THR A 7 -2.19 6.11 8.08
N LYS A 8 -2.73 6.79 9.09
CA LYS A 8 -2.26 8.13 9.47
C LYS A 8 -0.80 8.14 9.89
N ASN A 9 -0.40 7.18 10.72
CA ASN A 9 0.98 7.10 11.18
C ASN A 9 1.94 6.87 10.02
N ILE A 10 1.56 6.02 9.08
CA ILE A 10 2.38 5.72 7.90
C ILE A 10 2.45 6.94 6.98
N LEU A 11 1.34 7.66 6.78
CA LEU A 11 1.34 8.89 5.99
C LEU A 11 2.33 9.91 6.56
N ASP A 12 2.27 10.16 7.87
CA ASP A 12 3.16 11.11 8.52
C ASP A 12 4.63 10.69 8.37
N TRP A 13 4.91 9.40 8.52
CA TRP A 13 6.24 8.85 8.37
C TRP A 13 6.76 8.98 6.93
N LEU A 14 5.92 8.70 5.95
CA LEU A 14 6.29 8.82 4.53
C LEU A 14 6.63 10.27 4.18
N GLU A 15 5.77 11.21 4.59
CA GLU A 15 6.03 12.63 4.33
C GLU A 15 7.32 13.09 5.00
N SER A 16 7.58 12.65 6.22
CA SER A 16 8.81 12.98 6.94
C SER A 16 10.07 12.43 6.27
N ASN A 17 9.92 11.41 5.44
CA ASN A 17 11.02 10.77 4.72
C ASN A 17 11.09 11.13 3.24
N GLY A 18 10.40 12.19 2.84
CA GLY A 18 10.51 12.75 1.49
C GLY A 18 9.61 12.10 0.45
N TRP A 19 8.64 11.28 0.86
CA TRP A 19 7.69 10.71 -0.08
C TRP A 19 6.58 11.71 -0.38
N LYS A 20 6.20 11.78 -1.65
CA LYS A 20 5.06 12.58 -2.09
C LYS A 20 3.83 11.68 -2.06
N ILE A 21 2.83 12.06 -1.29
CA ILE A 21 1.57 11.32 -1.21
C ILE A 21 0.73 11.66 -2.44
N ILE A 22 0.39 10.64 -3.21
CA ILE A 22 -0.44 10.78 -4.42
C ILE A 22 -1.91 10.64 -4.06
N CYS A 23 -2.24 9.62 -3.26
CA CYS A 23 -3.59 9.46 -2.73
C CYS A 23 -3.55 8.61 -1.46
N TYR A 24 -4.59 8.75 -0.65
CA TYR A 24 -4.77 7.95 0.55
C TYR A 24 -6.26 7.77 0.80
N ASP A 25 -6.60 6.76 1.58
CA ASP A 25 -7.99 6.49 1.93
C ASP A 25 -8.11 6.19 3.42
N PHE A 26 -9.04 6.87 4.07
CA PHE A 26 -9.48 6.52 5.42
C PHE A 26 -10.88 5.94 5.32
N PRO A 27 -11.22 4.97 6.17
CA PRO A 27 -12.60 4.48 6.21
C PRO A 27 -13.59 5.63 6.28
N GLN A 28 -14.58 5.64 5.38
CA GLN A 28 -15.66 6.64 5.32
C GLN A 28 -15.22 8.07 4.96
N SER A 29 -13.98 8.27 4.54
CA SER A 29 -13.50 9.62 4.22
C SER A 29 -13.86 10.10 2.80
N GLY A 30 -14.04 9.16 1.88
CA GLY A 30 -14.27 9.49 0.47
C GLY A 30 -13.05 10.08 -0.24
N THR A 31 -11.87 10.00 0.37
CA THR A 31 -10.63 10.57 -0.20
C THR A 31 -9.87 9.61 -1.10
N GLY A 32 -10.25 8.33 -1.10
CA GLY A 32 -9.55 7.32 -1.88
C GLY A 32 -9.79 7.43 -3.37
N VAL A 33 -8.86 6.90 -4.14
CA VAL A 33 -8.94 6.82 -5.60
C VAL A 33 -9.24 5.37 -5.98
N LEU A 34 -10.32 5.15 -6.72
CA LEU A 34 -10.71 3.83 -7.18
C LEU A 34 -9.86 3.43 -8.39
N LEU A 35 -9.17 2.30 -8.29
CA LEU A 35 -8.45 1.70 -9.41
C LEU A 35 -9.35 0.68 -10.08
N HIS A 36 -9.41 0.70 -11.41
CA HIS A 36 -10.24 -0.19 -12.21
C HIS A 36 -9.42 -1.30 -12.83
N LEU A 37 -10.04 -2.48 -12.98
CA LEU A 37 -9.46 -3.55 -13.77
C LEU A 37 -9.23 -3.08 -15.21
N ASN A 38 -8.15 -3.51 -15.86
CA ASN A 38 -7.80 -3.08 -17.21
C ASN A 38 -8.90 -3.34 -18.23
N ASN A 39 -9.63 -4.44 -18.08
CA ASN A 39 -10.69 -4.83 -18.98
C ASN A 39 -12.08 -4.38 -18.53
N ASP A 40 -12.13 -3.49 -17.54
CA ASP A 40 -13.38 -2.98 -17.02
C ASP A 40 -14.02 -2.05 -18.06
N LYS A 41 -15.21 -2.39 -18.48
CA LYS A 41 -15.99 -1.55 -19.44
C LYS A 41 -16.78 -0.47 -18.72
N ARG A 42 -16.67 -0.42 -17.38
CA ARG A 42 -17.36 0.54 -16.50
C ARG A 42 -18.87 0.52 -16.65
N THR A 43 -19.42 -0.58 -17.19
CA THR A 43 -20.85 -0.78 -17.28
C THR A 43 -21.44 -1.24 -15.96
N GLU A 44 -20.60 -1.87 -15.10
CA GLU A 44 -20.98 -2.27 -13.75
C GLU A 44 -20.16 -1.42 -12.80
N LYS A 45 -20.82 -0.52 -12.12
CA LYS A 45 -20.18 0.46 -11.26
C LYS A 45 -19.36 -0.22 -10.15
N ASN A 46 -18.06 0.08 -10.13
CA ASN A 46 -17.11 -0.37 -9.11
C ASN A 46 -16.87 -1.88 -9.01
N LYS A 47 -17.35 -2.67 -9.96
CA LYS A 47 -17.12 -4.11 -9.93
C LYS A 47 -15.64 -4.40 -10.21
N GLY A 48 -14.98 -5.11 -9.30
CA GLY A 48 -13.58 -5.46 -9.43
C GLY A 48 -12.62 -4.30 -9.21
N GLY A 49 -13.12 -3.10 -8.87
CA GLY A 49 -12.27 -1.97 -8.56
C GLY A 49 -11.67 -2.08 -7.16
N ILE A 50 -10.54 -1.42 -6.94
CA ILE A 50 -9.89 -1.36 -5.63
C ILE A 50 -9.54 0.09 -5.29
N ILE A 51 -9.52 0.38 -3.99
CA ILE A 51 -9.08 1.66 -3.46
C ILE A 51 -7.85 1.39 -2.60
N PRO A 52 -6.64 1.81 -3.06
CA PRO A 52 -5.45 1.65 -2.24
C PRO A 52 -5.53 2.55 -1.01
N ASP A 53 -4.96 2.08 0.10
CA ASP A 53 -4.94 2.88 1.33
C ASP A 53 -3.94 4.03 1.23
N ILE A 54 -2.79 3.81 0.58
CA ILE A 54 -1.84 4.87 0.27
C ILE A 54 -1.16 4.55 -1.06
N ILE A 55 -0.99 5.57 -1.89
CA ILE A 55 -0.02 5.55 -3.00
C ILE A 55 0.88 6.75 -2.82
N ALA A 56 2.18 6.53 -2.85
CA ALA A 56 3.18 7.59 -2.71
C ALA A 56 4.33 7.36 -3.68
N VAL A 57 5.08 8.42 -3.96
CA VAL A 57 6.20 8.40 -4.91
C VAL A 57 7.39 9.11 -4.31
N LYS A 58 8.58 8.55 -4.52
CA LYS A 58 9.85 9.19 -4.20
C LYS A 58 10.84 8.84 -5.31
N ASN A 59 11.43 9.86 -5.94
CA ASN A 59 12.28 9.69 -7.12
C ASN A 59 11.49 8.96 -8.22
N ASP A 60 11.95 7.82 -8.69
CA ASP A 60 11.30 7.05 -9.74
C ASP A 60 10.56 5.80 -9.19
N ILE A 61 10.32 5.77 -7.88
CA ILE A 61 9.70 4.64 -7.20
C ILE A 61 8.31 5.02 -6.71
N GLY A 62 7.32 4.17 -7.02
CA GLY A 62 5.99 4.24 -6.45
C GLY A 62 5.78 3.14 -5.41
N ILE A 63 4.99 3.42 -4.40
CA ILE A 63 4.61 2.43 -3.38
C ILE A 63 3.10 2.39 -3.25
N PHE A 64 2.60 1.19 -3.02
CA PHE A 64 1.18 0.90 -2.87
C PHE A 64 0.99 0.17 -1.54
N PHE A 65 0.23 0.77 -0.63
CA PHE A 65 -0.02 0.21 0.69
C PHE A 65 -1.42 -0.35 0.81
N GLU A 66 -1.52 -1.50 1.46
CA GLU A 66 -2.75 -2.02 2.04
C GLU A 66 -2.55 -2.04 3.55
N ASN A 67 -3.36 -1.28 4.29
CA ASN A 67 -3.22 -1.15 5.73
C ASN A 67 -4.40 -1.84 6.43
N LYS A 68 -4.14 -2.49 7.55
CA LYS A 68 -5.18 -3.17 8.32
C LYS A 68 -4.91 -3.02 9.82
N ASP A 69 -5.94 -3.33 10.60
CA ASP A 69 -5.85 -3.35 12.06
C ASP A 69 -5.24 -4.64 12.60
N ARG A 70 -5.01 -5.62 11.74
CA ARG A 70 -4.42 -6.93 12.07
C ARG A 70 -4.00 -7.66 10.81
N PHE A 71 -3.44 -8.85 10.98
CA PHE A 71 -3.11 -9.72 9.85
C PHE A 71 -4.36 -10.26 9.16
N TYR A 72 -4.40 -10.17 7.83
CA TYR A 72 -5.38 -10.82 6.97
C TYR A 72 -4.65 -11.45 5.79
N LYS A 73 -4.71 -12.76 5.68
CA LYS A 73 -4.06 -13.47 4.56
C LYS A 73 -4.59 -12.97 3.21
N SER A 74 -5.88 -12.64 3.14
CA SER A 74 -6.50 -12.15 1.91
C SER A 74 -5.84 -10.89 1.35
N ASP A 75 -5.29 -10.04 2.20
CA ASP A 75 -4.60 -8.84 1.74
C ASP A 75 -3.29 -9.17 1.04
N PHE A 76 -2.59 -10.17 1.54
CA PHE A 76 -1.35 -10.66 0.91
C PHE A 76 -1.65 -11.28 -0.45
N ASP A 77 -2.70 -12.09 -0.53
CA ASP A 77 -3.12 -12.72 -1.79
C ASP A 77 -3.56 -11.67 -2.80
N LYS A 78 -4.28 -10.65 -2.35
CA LYS A 78 -4.72 -9.53 -3.18
C LYS A 78 -3.55 -8.76 -3.77
N LEU A 79 -2.57 -8.40 -2.95
CA LEU A 79 -1.38 -7.67 -3.42
C LEU A 79 -0.55 -8.52 -4.37
N ASN A 80 -0.42 -9.81 -4.09
CA ASN A 80 0.30 -10.72 -4.98
C ASN A 80 -0.37 -10.78 -6.35
N GLU A 81 -1.69 -10.84 -6.39
CA GLU A 81 -2.46 -10.82 -7.63
C GLU A 81 -2.25 -9.51 -8.40
N ILE A 82 -2.39 -8.38 -7.73
CA ILE A 82 -2.18 -7.07 -8.37
C ILE A 82 -0.78 -6.95 -8.95
N LYS A 83 0.21 -7.38 -8.20
CA LYS A 83 1.61 -7.29 -8.55
C LYS A 83 1.98 -8.21 -9.71
N THR A 84 1.52 -9.47 -9.68
CA THR A 84 1.93 -10.47 -10.66
C THR A 84 1.11 -10.42 -11.95
N GLU A 85 -0.17 -10.09 -11.87
CA GLU A 85 -1.07 -10.07 -13.01
C GLU A 85 -1.21 -8.70 -13.67
N SER A 86 -0.75 -7.65 -13.01
CA SER A 86 -0.80 -6.27 -13.49
C SER A 86 -2.22 -5.83 -13.91
N ASN A 87 -3.24 -6.32 -13.18
CA ASN A 87 -4.65 -6.13 -13.53
C ASN A 87 -5.12 -4.68 -13.51
N TYR A 88 -4.39 -3.82 -12.77
CA TYR A 88 -4.75 -2.42 -12.59
C TYR A 88 -3.73 -1.47 -13.22
N SER A 89 -2.87 -1.98 -14.11
CA SER A 89 -1.78 -1.20 -14.68
C SER A 89 -2.24 0.06 -15.39
N ASP A 90 -3.37 0.02 -16.12
CA ASP A 90 -3.87 1.19 -16.83
C ASP A 90 -4.29 2.31 -15.88
N SER A 91 -4.98 1.95 -14.79
CA SER A 91 -5.38 2.94 -13.77
C SER A 91 -4.16 3.53 -13.05
N LEU A 92 -3.17 2.69 -12.76
CA LEU A 92 -1.93 3.14 -12.11
C LEU A 92 -1.12 4.06 -13.02
N VAL A 93 -1.00 3.72 -14.30
CA VAL A 93 -0.32 4.57 -15.28
C VAL A 93 -0.99 5.93 -15.37
N GLN A 94 -2.32 5.95 -15.43
CA GLN A 94 -3.08 7.20 -15.50
C GLN A 94 -2.88 8.04 -14.23
N LEU A 95 -2.97 7.40 -13.06
CA LEU A 95 -2.80 8.08 -11.78
C LEU A 95 -1.40 8.68 -11.61
N LEU A 96 -0.38 7.98 -12.09
CA LEU A 96 1.03 8.37 -11.94
C LEU A 96 1.58 9.09 -13.17
N ASN A 97 0.71 9.50 -14.09
CA ASN A 97 1.11 10.17 -15.32
C ASN A 97 1.92 11.44 -15.01
N GLY A 98 3.05 11.57 -15.69
CA GLY A 98 3.93 12.74 -15.53
C GLY A 98 4.90 12.66 -14.35
N LEU A 99 4.87 11.58 -13.56
CA LEU A 99 5.72 11.44 -12.37
C LEU A 99 6.98 10.60 -12.60
N ASN A 100 7.16 10.07 -13.82
CA ASN A 100 8.34 9.27 -14.18
C ASN A 100 8.60 8.06 -13.29
N VAL A 101 7.53 7.42 -12.79
CA VAL A 101 7.65 6.24 -11.95
C VAL A 101 8.08 5.05 -12.81
N LYS A 102 9.18 4.40 -12.43
CA LYS A 102 9.74 3.26 -13.15
C LYS A 102 9.40 1.91 -12.52
N ALA A 103 9.12 1.90 -11.23
CA ALA A 103 8.78 0.66 -10.50
C ALA A 103 7.80 0.98 -9.40
N ILE A 104 6.89 0.04 -9.16
CA ILE A 104 5.91 0.13 -8.08
C ILE A 104 6.11 -1.08 -7.17
N TYR A 105 6.15 -0.82 -5.86
CA TYR A 105 6.29 -1.84 -4.84
C TYR A 105 5.02 -1.91 -4.01
N TYR A 106 4.65 -3.11 -3.61
CA TYR A 106 3.37 -3.37 -2.94
C TYR A 106 3.63 -3.92 -1.55
N GLY A 107 2.97 -3.35 -0.54
CA GLY A 107 3.22 -3.81 0.81
C GLY A 107 2.08 -3.57 1.78
N ILE A 108 2.31 -4.03 3.00
CA ILE A 108 1.33 -4.10 4.07
C ILE A 108 1.78 -3.22 5.24
N GLY A 109 0.81 -2.48 5.81
CA GLY A 109 0.97 -1.77 7.07
C GLY A 109 0.02 -2.33 8.12
N ILE A 110 0.54 -2.66 9.29
CA ILE A 110 -0.23 -3.23 10.40
C ILE A 110 0.21 -2.63 11.74
N PRO A 111 -0.60 -2.78 12.80
CA PRO A 111 -0.14 -2.42 14.14
C PRO A 111 1.01 -3.30 14.59
N GLN A 112 1.85 -2.76 15.47
CA GLN A 112 2.99 -3.48 16.02
C GLN A 112 2.53 -4.46 17.09
N LEU A 113 2.00 -5.60 16.65
CA LEU A 113 1.62 -6.71 17.51
C LEU A 113 2.37 -7.94 17.02
N GLU A 114 3.15 -8.54 17.92
CA GLU A 114 4.03 -9.65 17.57
C GLU A 114 3.30 -10.79 16.87
N LYS A 115 2.11 -11.14 17.33
CA LYS A 115 1.27 -12.18 16.73
C LYS A 115 0.99 -11.91 15.25
N ASP A 116 0.60 -10.68 14.93
CA ASP A 116 0.27 -10.30 13.54
C ASP A 116 1.53 -10.21 12.67
N ILE A 117 2.62 -9.73 13.23
CA ILE A 117 3.90 -9.65 12.53
C ILE A 117 4.40 -11.05 12.18
N GLU A 118 4.35 -11.99 13.14
CA GLU A 118 4.80 -13.36 12.90
C GLU A 118 3.95 -14.07 11.84
N LYS A 119 2.63 -13.88 11.86
CA LYS A 119 1.75 -14.43 10.82
C LYS A 119 2.08 -13.83 9.45
N SER A 120 2.33 -12.54 9.40
CA SER A 120 2.66 -11.83 8.16
C SER A 120 3.98 -12.33 7.56
N LYS A 121 4.96 -12.65 8.40
CA LYS A 121 6.26 -13.14 7.94
C LYS A 121 6.18 -14.47 7.21
N LEU A 122 5.08 -15.21 7.35
CA LEU A 122 4.88 -16.47 6.62
C LEU A 122 4.48 -16.24 5.16
N HIS A 123 4.20 -14.99 4.76
CA HIS A 123 3.68 -14.65 3.43
C HIS A 123 4.50 -13.57 2.73
N LEU A 124 5.76 -13.37 3.13
CA LEU A 124 6.60 -12.28 2.56
C LEU A 124 6.84 -12.42 1.06
N GLU A 125 6.78 -13.62 0.52
CA GLU A 125 6.95 -13.86 -0.91
C GLU A 125 5.85 -13.22 -1.77
N LYS A 126 4.76 -12.82 -1.15
CA LYS A 126 3.60 -12.22 -1.83
C LYS A 126 3.66 -10.70 -1.91
N ILE A 127 4.57 -10.08 -1.17
CA ILE A 127 4.65 -8.63 -1.02
C ILE A 127 6.10 -8.16 -1.18
N ASP A 128 6.27 -6.84 -1.27
CA ASP A 128 7.59 -6.22 -1.39
C ASP A 128 8.07 -5.59 -0.10
N PHE A 129 7.15 -5.23 0.80
CA PHE A 129 7.53 -4.67 2.11
C PHE A 129 6.45 -4.93 3.17
N LEU A 130 6.88 -4.97 4.43
CA LEU A 130 6.01 -5.12 5.59
C LEU A 130 6.45 -4.12 6.65
N ILE A 131 5.51 -3.28 7.07
CA ILE A 131 5.75 -2.20 8.03
C ILE A 131 4.74 -2.29 9.16
N SER A 132 5.19 -2.03 10.38
CA SER A 132 4.27 -1.90 11.51
C SER A 132 4.41 -0.52 12.16
N THR A 133 3.38 -0.12 12.89
CA THR A 133 3.36 1.12 13.64
C THR A 133 2.65 0.92 14.97
N ASN A 134 2.90 1.80 15.93
CA ASN A 134 2.32 1.70 17.26
C ASN A 134 1.65 3.01 17.71
N THR A 135 1.10 3.02 18.90
CA THR A 135 0.41 4.19 19.46
C THR A 135 1.31 5.40 19.66
N GLU A 136 2.61 5.20 19.73
CA GLU A 136 3.60 6.27 19.86
C GLU A 136 4.09 6.79 18.52
N LYS A 137 3.43 6.37 17.44
CA LYS A 137 3.71 6.77 16.04
C LYS A 137 5.06 6.27 15.52
N GLU A 138 5.67 5.32 16.19
CA GLU A 138 6.88 4.69 15.68
C GLU A 138 6.54 3.82 14.47
N VAL A 139 7.46 3.75 13.51
CA VAL A 139 7.31 2.93 12.32
C VAL A 139 8.51 2.00 12.22
N ILE A 140 8.23 0.71 12.08
CA ILE A 140 9.25 -0.34 12.03
C ILE A 140 9.14 -1.08 10.71
N ILE A 141 10.25 -1.19 10.00
CA ILE A 141 10.32 -1.93 8.74
C ILE A 141 10.73 -3.36 9.06
N HIS A 142 9.85 -4.33 8.79
CA HIS A 142 10.12 -5.75 9.03
C HIS A 142 10.65 -6.45 7.79
N TYR A 143 10.29 -5.97 6.61
CA TYR A 143 10.70 -6.55 5.34
C TYR A 143 10.69 -5.45 4.27
N ASP A 144 11.73 -5.43 3.47
CA ASP A 144 11.91 -4.46 2.39
C ASP A 144 12.80 -5.14 1.34
N SER A 145 12.17 -5.75 0.34
CA SER A 145 12.87 -6.63 -0.60
C SER A 145 14.01 -5.95 -1.36
N ASP A 146 13.82 -4.69 -1.74
CA ASP A 146 14.79 -3.94 -2.54
C ASP A 146 15.41 -2.76 -1.81
N GLY A 147 15.18 -2.64 -0.51
CA GLY A 147 15.76 -1.58 0.30
C GLY A 147 15.22 -0.18 -0.03
N ILE A 148 13.96 -0.08 -0.46
CA ILE A 148 13.40 1.19 -0.92
C ILE A 148 13.20 2.21 0.20
N PHE A 149 13.14 1.77 1.45
CA PHE A 149 12.98 2.66 2.61
C PHE A 149 14.28 2.90 3.37
N SER A 150 15.35 2.20 3.05
CA SER A 150 16.61 2.30 3.79
C SER A 150 17.48 3.46 3.36
N ASN A 151 17.16 4.10 2.25
CA ASN A 151 17.88 5.27 1.76
C ASN A 151 17.00 6.49 1.97
N ALA A 152 17.17 7.05 3.11
CA ALA A 152 16.55 8.33 3.40
C ALA A 152 17.15 9.42 2.53
#